data_5da2dfaa78511b39fa1d08b50e11a86f
#
_entry.id   5da2dfaa78511b39fa1d08b50e11a86f
#
_cell.length_a   1.000
_cell.length_b   1.000
_cell.length_c   1.000
_cell.angle_alpha   90.00
_cell.angle_beta   90.00
_cell.angle_gamma   90.00
#
_symmetry.space_group_name_H-M   'P 1'
#
loop_
_entity.id
_entity.type
_entity.pdbx_description
1 polymer ?
#
loop_
_entity_poly.entity_id
_entity_poly.type
_entity_poly.pdbx_seq_one_letter_code
_entity_poly.pdbx_strand_id
1 'polypeptide(L)'
;MFFWLYELRYWLESADWISDDAALYKLLNIFRYHTFRAGGAFITAFVLSLMFGDRLIRKLISLKLGQPIRTAEEVGKLFELQGKKVGTPTMGGILILGSIVISTLLWAKLDNVMVWTILFTTIGLGALGFYDDYLKISKKNSKGASARVKLVWQTGVALIAGILMAYAVPPDEGITLRALYVPFFKEPLITDMGIFAVALFTLIIVGASNAVNLTDGLDGLATGCSLTTALAYAGFGYVCGNTNYSSYLGVAHHSLANELPIVAMALAGACVGFLWFNAHPARMFMGDTGSLALGGCIATLAIGCKQEIVLALVGGVFVMEAMSVIIQVISFKTRGKRVFRMSPIHHHFELGGWHENQVIVRFWAMSLFFALLGLATLKLR
;
A
#
# COMPACT_ATOMS: atom_id res chain seq x y z
N MET A 1 7.48 -6.08 -18.72
CA MET A 1 8.33 -5.70 -19.87
C MET A 1 9.69 -6.38 -19.79
N PHE A 2 10.49 -6.20 -18.75
CA PHE A 2 11.80 -6.86 -18.62
C PHE A 2 11.72 -8.39 -18.48
N PHE A 3 10.61 -8.96 -18.03
CA PHE A 3 10.40 -10.41 -18.09
C PHE A 3 10.50 -10.98 -19.51
N TRP A 4 10.07 -10.23 -20.53
CA TRP A 4 10.18 -10.64 -21.93
C TRP A 4 11.62 -10.76 -22.45
N LEU A 5 12.60 -10.19 -21.75
CA LEU A 5 14.02 -10.43 -22.04
C LEU A 5 14.42 -11.88 -21.77
N TYR A 6 13.78 -12.50 -20.76
CA TYR A 6 13.95 -13.94 -20.52
C TYR A 6 13.31 -14.78 -21.65
N GLU A 7 12.12 -14.37 -22.14
CA GLU A 7 11.46 -15.05 -23.27
C GLU A 7 12.27 -14.87 -24.57
N LEU A 8 12.86 -13.70 -24.79
CA LEU A 8 13.74 -13.43 -25.93
C LEU A 8 14.91 -14.43 -25.98
N ARG A 9 15.43 -14.86 -24.82
CA ARG A 9 16.46 -15.89 -24.74
C ARG A 9 16.05 -17.18 -25.44
N TYR A 10 14.84 -17.68 -25.21
CA TYR A 10 14.35 -18.90 -25.85
C TYR A 10 14.27 -18.76 -27.38
N TRP A 11 13.86 -17.60 -27.85
CA TRP A 11 13.80 -17.33 -29.28
C TRP A 11 15.21 -17.27 -29.90
N LEU A 12 16.16 -16.62 -29.23
CA LEU A 12 17.55 -16.54 -29.69
C LEU A 12 18.24 -17.91 -29.68
N GLU A 13 17.97 -18.73 -28.68
CA GLU A 13 18.48 -20.11 -28.54
C GLU A 13 17.88 -21.01 -29.66
N SER A 14 16.57 -20.95 -29.87
CA SER A 14 15.89 -21.76 -30.93
C SER A 14 16.28 -21.37 -32.33
N ALA A 15 16.82 -20.17 -32.53
CA ALA A 15 17.34 -19.68 -33.80
C ALA A 15 18.85 -19.93 -33.99
N ASP A 16 19.50 -20.68 -33.09
CA ASP A 16 20.95 -20.96 -33.05
C ASP A 16 21.83 -19.69 -33.01
N TRP A 17 21.29 -18.55 -32.56
CA TRP A 17 22.03 -17.29 -32.50
C TRP A 17 22.92 -17.14 -31.27
N ILE A 18 22.58 -17.86 -30.19
CA ILE A 18 23.36 -17.88 -28.94
C ILE A 18 23.43 -19.30 -28.39
N SER A 19 24.58 -19.64 -27.82
CA SER A 19 24.78 -20.87 -27.04
C SER A 19 24.49 -20.66 -25.54
N ASP A 20 24.19 -21.73 -24.82
CA ASP A 20 23.97 -21.75 -23.39
C ASP A 20 25.11 -21.14 -22.57
N ASP A 21 26.33 -21.23 -23.05
CA ASP A 21 27.53 -20.67 -22.40
C ASP A 21 27.76 -19.21 -22.68
N ALA A 22 27.05 -18.63 -23.65
CA ALA A 22 27.24 -17.23 -24.04
C ALA A 22 26.90 -16.29 -22.85
N ALA A 23 27.70 -15.25 -22.66
CA ALA A 23 27.48 -14.25 -21.62
C ALA A 23 26.09 -13.60 -21.74
N LEU A 24 25.60 -13.40 -22.97
CA LEU A 24 24.28 -12.87 -23.25
C LEU A 24 23.17 -13.79 -22.74
N TYR A 25 23.30 -15.12 -22.95
CA TYR A 25 22.37 -16.11 -22.44
C TYR A 25 22.24 -16.04 -20.92
N LYS A 26 23.38 -16.03 -20.21
CA LYS A 26 23.45 -15.93 -18.75
C LYS A 26 22.83 -14.61 -18.24
N LEU A 27 23.09 -13.50 -18.92
CA LEU A 27 22.52 -12.19 -18.60
C LEU A 27 20.99 -12.19 -18.75
N LEU A 28 20.47 -12.69 -19.86
CA LEU A 28 19.02 -12.75 -20.10
C LEU A 28 18.31 -13.70 -19.13
N ASN A 29 18.99 -14.77 -18.69
CA ASN A 29 18.44 -15.73 -17.73
C ASN A 29 18.19 -15.13 -16.34
N ILE A 30 18.90 -14.05 -15.96
CA ILE A 30 18.72 -13.39 -14.65
C ILE A 30 17.28 -12.87 -14.49
N PHE A 31 16.63 -12.44 -15.57
CA PHE A 31 15.25 -11.91 -15.54
C PHE A 31 14.18 -12.97 -15.22
N ARG A 32 14.52 -14.25 -15.19
CA ARG A 32 13.66 -15.33 -14.70
C ARG A 32 13.43 -15.22 -13.19
N TYR A 33 14.43 -14.79 -12.42
CA TYR A 33 14.41 -14.84 -10.96
C TYR A 33 13.54 -13.73 -10.37
N HIS A 34 12.53 -14.12 -9.58
CA HIS A 34 11.62 -13.19 -8.92
C HIS A 34 12.36 -12.22 -7.98
N THR A 35 13.37 -12.71 -7.26
CA THR A 35 14.19 -11.87 -6.36
C THR A 35 14.93 -10.77 -7.10
N PHE A 36 15.51 -11.08 -8.27
CA PHE A 36 16.17 -10.08 -9.11
C PHE A 36 15.16 -9.03 -9.62
N ARG A 37 14.01 -9.48 -10.13
CA ARG A 37 12.96 -8.58 -10.62
C ARG A 37 12.36 -7.72 -9.50
N ALA A 38 12.19 -8.29 -8.29
CA ALA A 38 11.72 -7.57 -7.13
C ALA A 38 12.72 -6.49 -6.69
N GLY A 39 14.02 -6.81 -6.65
CA GLY A 39 15.09 -5.84 -6.41
C GLY A 39 15.13 -4.75 -7.47
N GLY A 40 15.01 -5.12 -8.75
CA GLY A 40 14.92 -4.17 -9.87
C GLY A 40 13.71 -3.26 -9.77
N ALA A 41 12.56 -3.79 -9.36
CA ALA A 41 11.34 -3.02 -9.15
C ALA A 41 11.51 -1.98 -8.02
N PHE A 42 12.11 -2.38 -6.92
CA PHE A 42 12.42 -1.46 -5.81
C PHE A 42 13.34 -0.32 -6.27
N ILE A 43 14.48 -0.67 -6.89
CA ILE A 43 15.47 0.32 -7.33
C ILE A 43 14.85 1.27 -8.37
N THR A 44 14.08 0.75 -9.33
CA THR A 44 13.42 1.56 -10.36
C THR A 44 12.43 2.53 -9.73
N ALA A 45 11.55 2.08 -8.82
CA ALA A 45 10.59 2.94 -8.15
C ALA A 45 11.26 4.02 -7.29
N PHE A 46 12.32 3.66 -6.57
CA PHE A 46 13.14 4.58 -5.79
C PHE A 46 13.79 5.66 -6.67
N VAL A 47 14.47 5.25 -7.74
CA VAL A 47 15.15 6.19 -8.66
C VAL A 47 14.15 7.11 -9.36
N LEU A 48 13.02 6.59 -9.83
CA LEU A 48 11.96 7.41 -10.43
C LEU A 48 11.45 8.47 -9.45
N SER A 49 11.23 8.09 -8.18
CA SER A 49 10.82 9.04 -7.15
C SER A 49 11.84 10.15 -6.96
N LEU A 50 13.13 9.83 -6.88
CA LEU A 50 14.18 10.85 -6.74
C LEU A 50 14.31 11.75 -7.96
N MET A 51 14.26 11.17 -9.17
CA MET A 51 14.42 11.93 -10.44
C MET A 51 13.28 12.92 -10.68
N PHE A 52 12.06 12.54 -10.33
CA PHE A 52 10.87 13.34 -10.62
C PHE A 52 10.38 14.18 -9.44
N GLY A 53 10.80 13.88 -8.21
CA GLY A 53 10.32 14.53 -7.00
C GLY A 53 10.51 16.06 -7.00
N ASP A 54 11.72 16.55 -7.23
CA ASP A 54 11.96 18.01 -7.28
C ASP A 54 11.24 18.70 -8.45
N ARG A 55 11.08 18.01 -9.59
CA ARG A 55 10.30 18.54 -10.72
C ARG A 55 8.82 18.66 -10.35
N LEU A 56 8.28 17.64 -9.68
CA LEU A 56 6.89 17.63 -9.23
C LEU A 56 6.66 18.73 -8.19
N ILE A 57 7.53 18.88 -7.19
CA ILE A 57 7.44 19.94 -6.17
C ILE A 57 7.35 21.32 -6.84
N ARG A 58 8.27 21.62 -7.76
CA ARG A 58 8.25 22.92 -8.49
C ARG A 58 6.95 23.11 -9.26
N LYS A 59 6.42 22.06 -9.91
CA LYS A 59 5.16 22.12 -10.66
C LYS A 59 3.97 22.35 -9.73
N LEU A 60 3.90 21.64 -8.60
CA LEU A 60 2.83 21.78 -7.61
C LEU A 60 2.83 23.20 -6.99
N ILE A 61 4.01 23.75 -6.68
CA ILE A 61 4.14 25.13 -6.18
C ILE A 61 3.69 26.13 -7.24
N SER A 62 4.09 25.96 -8.51
CA SER A 62 3.69 26.88 -9.62
C SER A 62 2.19 26.89 -9.85
N LEU A 63 1.53 25.76 -9.62
CA LEU A 63 0.07 25.63 -9.69
C LEU A 63 -0.64 26.10 -8.42
N LYS A 64 0.10 26.62 -7.41
CA LYS A 64 -0.41 27.03 -6.09
C LYS A 64 -1.22 25.94 -5.38
N LEU A 65 -0.77 24.69 -5.53
CA LEU A 65 -1.41 23.51 -4.96
C LEU A 65 -0.94 23.27 -3.50
N GLY A 66 -0.98 24.32 -2.67
CA GLY A 66 -0.74 24.23 -1.23
C GLY A 66 -1.96 23.74 -0.48
N GLN A 67 -1.73 22.97 0.58
CA GLN A 67 -2.84 22.48 1.42
C GLN A 67 -3.54 23.66 2.11
N PRO A 68 -4.87 23.83 1.99
CA PRO A 68 -5.59 24.82 2.78
C PRO A 68 -5.50 24.44 4.26
N ILE A 69 -4.97 25.37 5.07
CA ILE A 69 -4.82 25.14 6.51
C ILE A 69 -6.18 25.22 7.15
N ARG A 70 -6.49 24.25 8.02
CA ARG A 70 -7.67 24.30 8.88
C ARG A 70 -7.54 25.48 9.82
N THR A 71 -8.63 26.22 10.03
CA THR A 71 -8.62 27.40 10.89
C THR A 71 -8.38 27.04 12.36
N ALA A 72 -7.91 28.00 13.16
CA ALA A 72 -7.73 27.81 14.61
C ALA A 72 -9.04 27.40 15.31
N GLU A 73 -10.20 27.81 14.79
CA GLU A 73 -11.52 27.42 15.27
C GLU A 73 -11.81 25.92 15.03
N GLU A 74 -11.26 25.34 13.93
CA GLU A 74 -11.45 23.90 13.61
C GLU A 74 -10.53 22.97 14.39
N VAL A 75 -9.28 23.38 14.69
CA VAL A 75 -8.24 22.49 15.22
C VAL A 75 -7.61 22.96 16.54
N GLY A 76 -7.96 24.14 17.06
CA GLY A 76 -7.50 24.62 18.36
C GLY A 76 -5.97 24.67 18.50
N LYS A 77 -5.41 24.08 19.59
CA LYS A 77 -3.96 24.05 19.86
C LYS A 77 -3.11 23.40 18.77
N LEU A 78 -3.69 22.54 17.93
CA LEU A 78 -2.97 21.90 16.83
C LEU A 78 -2.59 22.91 15.73
N PHE A 79 -3.33 24.04 15.62
CA PHE A 79 -3.01 25.12 14.68
C PHE A 79 -1.63 25.73 14.95
N GLU A 80 -1.24 25.88 16.21
CA GLU A 80 0.07 26.43 16.60
C GLU A 80 1.22 25.48 16.17
N LEU A 81 0.99 24.15 16.28
CA LEU A 81 1.96 23.14 15.88
C LEU A 81 2.09 23.03 14.35
N GLN A 82 1.00 23.19 13.62
CA GLN A 82 0.95 23.06 12.17
C GLN A 82 1.25 24.36 11.40
N GLY A 83 1.31 25.52 12.07
CA GLY A 83 1.54 26.83 11.44
C GLY A 83 2.84 26.93 10.63
N LYS A 84 3.85 26.12 10.94
CA LYS A 84 5.12 26.05 10.20
C LYS A 84 5.01 25.31 8.85
N LYS A 85 3.90 24.62 8.57
CA LYS A 85 3.69 23.81 7.37
C LYS A 85 2.98 24.59 6.23
N VAL A 86 2.77 25.89 6.44
CA VAL A 86 2.15 26.78 5.44
C VAL A 86 2.96 26.77 4.14
N GLY A 87 2.30 26.51 3.02
CA GLY A 87 2.94 26.56 1.69
C GLY A 87 3.56 25.25 1.21
N THR A 88 3.61 24.20 2.04
CA THR A 88 4.05 22.88 1.57
C THR A 88 3.02 22.33 0.58
N PRO A 89 3.44 21.93 -0.65
CA PRO A 89 2.53 21.41 -1.65
C PRO A 89 2.00 20.02 -1.24
N THR A 90 0.72 19.77 -1.55
CA THR A 90 0.07 18.46 -1.42
C THR A 90 -0.01 17.75 -2.77
N MET A 91 -0.63 16.55 -2.83
CA MET A 91 -0.74 15.69 -4.01
C MET A 91 0.57 14.99 -4.42
N GLY A 92 1.52 14.86 -3.50
CA GLY A 92 2.75 14.09 -3.71
C GLY A 92 2.51 12.60 -4.00
N GLY A 93 1.33 12.10 -3.67
CA GLY A 93 0.90 10.75 -4.02
C GLY A 93 0.96 10.41 -5.51
N ILE A 94 0.92 11.41 -6.40
CA ILE A 94 1.13 11.22 -7.84
C ILE A 94 2.51 10.62 -8.12
N LEU A 95 3.54 11.03 -7.38
CA LEU A 95 4.89 10.50 -7.50
C LEU A 95 4.95 9.03 -7.09
N ILE A 96 4.30 8.70 -5.97
CA ILE A 96 4.21 7.33 -5.45
C ILE A 96 3.50 6.43 -6.47
N LEU A 97 2.30 6.84 -6.93
CA LEU A 97 1.52 6.09 -7.91
C LEU A 97 2.31 5.86 -9.21
N GLY A 98 2.87 6.92 -9.77
CA GLY A 98 3.65 6.84 -11.01
C GLY A 98 4.83 5.87 -10.86
N SER A 99 5.56 5.95 -9.74
CA SER A 99 6.70 5.08 -9.47
C SER A 99 6.28 3.61 -9.30
N ILE A 100 5.19 3.32 -8.58
CA ILE A 100 4.66 1.96 -8.42
C ILE A 100 4.22 1.39 -9.78
N VAL A 101 3.39 2.14 -10.53
CA VAL A 101 2.81 1.68 -11.79
C VAL A 101 3.90 1.41 -12.82
N ILE A 102 4.78 2.37 -13.06
CA ILE A 102 5.86 2.23 -14.05
C ILE A 102 6.78 1.08 -13.67
N SER A 103 7.19 1.00 -12.41
CA SER A 103 8.08 -0.06 -11.94
C SER A 103 7.44 -1.44 -12.05
N THR A 104 6.17 -1.58 -11.66
CA THR A 104 5.42 -2.84 -11.80
C THR A 104 5.30 -3.25 -13.27
N LEU A 105 4.93 -2.33 -14.17
CA LEU A 105 4.80 -2.63 -15.60
C LEU A 105 6.13 -3.03 -16.24
N LEU A 106 7.25 -2.50 -15.76
CA LEU A 106 8.57 -2.87 -16.25
C LEU A 106 9.02 -4.26 -15.79
N TRP A 107 8.77 -4.62 -14.54
CA TRP A 107 9.38 -5.79 -13.91
C TRP A 107 8.44 -6.97 -13.70
N ALA A 108 7.13 -6.76 -13.51
CA ALA A 108 6.19 -7.85 -13.32
C ALA A 108 5.82 -8.55 -14.63
N LYS A 109 5.36 -9.78 -14.51
CA LYS A 109 4.78 -10.57 -15.58
C LYS A 109 3.34 -10.09 -15.83
N LEU A 110 3.09 -9.54 -17.03
CA LEU A 110 1.85 -8.82 -17.33
C LEU A 110 0.67 -9.73 -17.75
N ASP A 111 0.87 -11.03 -17.84
CA ASP A 111 -0.20 -12.02 -18.03
C ASP A 111 -0.87 -12.44 -16.69
N ASN A 112 -0.38 -11.91 -15.58
CA ASN A 112 -0.87 -12.21 -14.23
C ASN A 112 -2.05 -11.29 -13.86
N VAL A 113 -3.24 -11.88 -13.68
CA VAL A 113 -4.46 -11.16 -13.33
C VAL A 113 -4.40 -10.50 -11.95
N MET A 114 -3.64 -11.06 -10.99
CA MET A 114 -3.46 -10.44 -9.67
C MET A 114 -2.72 -9.11 -9.79
N VAL A 115 -1.67 -9.05 -10.61
CA VAL A 115 -0.91 -7.81 -10.87
C VAL A 115 -1.83 -6.72 -11.41
N TRP A 116 -2.66 -7.03 -12.40
CA TRP A 116 -3.60 -6.07 -12.97
C TRP A 116 -4.67 -5.63 -11.96
N THR A 117 -5.16 -6.54 -11.14
CA THR A 117 -6.14 -6.20 -10.09
C THR A 117 -5.55 -5.26 -9.04
N ILE A 118 -4.28 -5.47 -8.64
CA ILE A 118 -3.58 -4.57 -7.72
C ILE A 118 -3.37 -3.19 -8.35
N LEU A 119 -2.90 -3.15 -9.61
CA LEU A 119 -2.73 -1.88 -10.33
C LEU A 119 -4.06 -1.15 -10.50
N PHE A 120 -5.13 -1.85 -10.87
CA PHE A 120 -6.47 -1.29 -10.98
C PHE A 120 -6.94 -0.66 -9.66
N THR A 121 -6.78 -1.38 -8.55
CA THR A 121 -7.17 -0.88 -7.22
C THR A 121 -6.35 0.34 -6.84
N THR A 122 -5.03 0.27 -7.05
CA THR A 122 -4.10 1.37 -6.73
C THR A 122 -4.42 2.63 -7.52
N ILE A 123 -4.62 2.50 -8.83
CA ILE A 123 -4.94 3.63 -9.72
C ILE A 123 -6.35 4.15 -9.43
N GLY A 124 -7.34 3.26 -9.25
CA GLY A 124 -8.74 3.63 -9.00
C GLY A 124 -8.94 4.41 -7.70
N LEU A 125 -8.25 3.99 -6.62
CA LEU A 125 -8.29 4.71 -5.35
C LEU A 125 -7.42 5.97 -5.37
N GLY A 126 -6.29 5.92 -6.08
CA GLY A 126 -5.47 7.11 -6.34
C GLY A 126 -6.20 8.18 -7.12
N ALA A 127 -7.01 7.80 -8.12
CA ALA A 127 -7.85 8.74 -8.88
C ALA A 127 -8.92 9.39 -8.00
N LEU A 128 -9.52 8.64 -7.08
CA LEU A 128 -10.42 9.20 -6.08
C LEU A 128 -9.71 10.22 -5.19
N GLY A 129 -8.53 9.86 -4.67
CA GLY A 129 -7.73 10.76 -3.84
C GLY A 129 -7.31 12.02 -4.59
N PHE A 130 -6.90 11.88 -5.85
CA PHE A 130 -6.59 13.01 -6.73
C PHE A 130 -7.80 13.94 -6.91
N TYR A 131 -8.98 13.37 -7.15
CA TYR A 131 -10.22 14.14 -7.27
C TYR A 131 -10.55 14.91 -5.99
N ASP A 132 -10.37 14.25 -4.83
CA ASP A 132 -10.59 14.90 -3.52
C ASP A 132 -9.62 16.04 -3.25
N ASP A 133 -8.32 15.79 -3.45
CA ASP A 133 -7.27 16.80 -3.28
C ASP A 133 -7.47 17.97 -4.24
N TYR A 134 -7.83 17.70 -5.50
CA TYR A 134 -8.12 18.73 -6.50
C TYR A 134 -9.31 19.60 -6.09
N LEU A 135 -10.39 19.01 -5.55
CA LEU A 135 -11.54 19.75 -5.06
C LEU A 135 -11.20 20.67 -3.87
N LYS A 136 -10.40 20.17 -2.92
CA LYS A 136 -9.94 20.96 -1.77
C LYS A 136 -9.20 22.21 -2.23
N ILE A 137 -8.34 22.05 -3.23
CA ILE A 137 -7.53 23.16 -3.76
C ILE A 137 -8.37 24.11 -4.60
N SER A 138 -9.16 23.61 -5.55
CA SER A 138 -9.95 24.45 -6.48
C SER A 138 -11.02 25.25 -5.75
N LYS A 139 -11.64 24.68 -4.72
CA LYS A 139 -12.65 25.35 -3.88
C LYS A 139 -12.06 26.12 -2.70
N LYS A 140 -10.74 26.08 -2.50
CA LYS A 140 -10.04 26.71 -1.37
C LYS A 140 -10.67 26.41 -0.01
N ASN A 141 -11.16 25.19 0.17
CA ASN A 141 -11.75 24.72 1.43
C ASN A 141 -11.27 23.32 1.80
N SER A 142 -11.35 22.96 3.09
CA SER A 142 -10.88 21.67 3.62
C SER A 142 -11.87 20.52 3.36
N LYS A 143 -13.08 20.77 2.82
CA LYS A 143 -14.15 19.74 2.78
C LYS A 143 -13.97 18.69 1.70
N GLY A 144 -13.33 19.02 0.55
CA GLY A 144 -13.12 18.07 -0.54
C GLY A 144 -14.41 17.46 -1.11
N ALA A 145 -14.33 16.21 -1.52
CA ALA A 145 -15.48 15.41 -1.96
C ALA A 145 -16.35 14.99 -0.77
N SER A 146 -17.66 14.86 -1.01
CA SER A 146 -18.57 14.40 0.06
C SER A 146 -18.23 12.96 0.48
N ALA A 147 -18.46 12.65 1.76
CA ALA A 147 -18.23 11.31 2.31
C ALA A 147 -18.97 10.20 1.52
N ARG A 148 -20.18 10.51 1.02
CA ARG A 148 -20.96 9.58 0.19
C ARG A 148 -20.27 9.27 -1.13
N VAL A 149 -19.76 10.29 -1.84
CA VAL A 149 -19.02 10.13 -3.09
C VAL A 149 -17.75 9.29 -2.87
N LYS A 150 -16.98 9.60 -1.82
CA LYS A 150 -15.81 8.82 -1.46
C LYS A 150 -16.16 7.35 -1.21
N LEU A 151 -17.18 7.09 -0.40
CA LEU A 151 -17.58 5.71 -0.05
C LEU A 151 -18.09 4.94 -1.27
N VAL A 152 -18.93 5.56 -2.11
CA VAL A 152 -19.45 4.90 -3.34
C VAL A 152 -18.32 4.57 -4.29
N TRP A 153 -17.37 5.49 -4.52
CA TRP A 153 -16.23 5.25 -5.40
C TRP A 153 -15.31 4.15 -4.84
N GLN A 154 -14.93 4.23 -3.56
CA GLN A 154 -14.11 3.22 -2.89
C GLN A 154 -14.77 1.84 -2.96
N THR A 155 -16.06 1.76 -2.64
CA THR A 155 -16.81 0.50 -2.69
C THR A 155 -16.89 -0.04 -4.11
N GLY A 156 -17.11 0.81 -5.12
CA GLY A 156 -17.14 0.41 -6.52
C GLY A 156 -15.81 -0.19 -6.99
N VAL A 157 -14.70 0.49 -6.72
CA VAL A 157 -13.35 -0.02 -7.06
C VAL A 157 -13.06 -1.32 -6.30
N ALA A 158 -13.34 -1.35 -5.00
CA ALA A 158 -13.08 -2.52 -4.16
C ALA A 158 -13.95 -3.73 -4.53
N LEU A 159 -15.21 -3.49 -4.94
CA LEU A 159 -16.11 -4.55 -5.40
C LEU A 159 -15.61 -5.19 -6.71
N ILE A 160 -15.19 -4.37 -7.68
CA ILE A 160 -14.62 -4.87 -8.93
C ILE A 160 -13.33 -5.66 -8.63
N ALA A 161 -12.43 -5.12 -7.82
CA ALA A 161 -11.22 -5.81 -7.42
C ALA A 161 -11.51 -7.13 -6.68
N GLY A 162 -12.50 -7.12 -5.78
CA GLY A 162 -12.94 -8.31 -5.06
C GLY A 162 -13.50 -9.39 -5.99
N ILE A 163 -14.30 -9.01 -7.00
CA ILE A 163 -14.80 -9.93 -8.02
C ILE A 163 -13.63 -10.50 -8.86
N LEU A 164 -12.71 -9.66 -9.30
CA LEU A 164 -11.55 -10.11 -10.08
C LEU A 164 -10.68 -11.10 -9.26
N MET A 165 -10.38 -10.81 -8.00
CA MET A 165 -9.65 -11.72 -7.13
C MET A 165 -10.41 -13.02 -6.86
N ALA A 166 -11.73 -12.97 -6.64
CA ALA A 166 -12.52 -14.14 -6.29
C ALA A 166 -12.79 -15.07 -7.46
N TYR A 167 -12.96 -14.53 -8.69
CA TYR A 167 -13.48 -15.29 -9.82
C TYR A 167 -12.62 -15.25 -11.09
N ALA A 168 -11.81 -14.20 -11.30
CA ALA A 168 -10.91 -14.13 -12.46
C ALA A 168 -9.54 -14.79 -12.20
N VAL A 169 -9.14 -14.95 -10.92
CA VAL A 169 -7.97 -15.73 -10.55
C VAL A 169 -8.33 -17.22 -10.59
N PRO A 170 -7.69 -18.02 -11.45
CA PRO A 170 -7.98 -19.45 -11.53
C PRO A 170 -7.57 -20.16 -10.23
N PRO A 171 -8.25 -21.24 -9.84
CA PRO A 171 -7.79 -22.09 -8.75
C PRO A 171 -6.43 -22.71 -9.07
N ASP A 172 -5.58 -22.84 -8.06
CA ASP A 172 -4.27 -23.48 -8.17
C ASP A 172 -4.17 -24.62 -7.15
N GLU A 173 -3.88 -25.85 -7.61
CA GLU A 173 -3.82 -27.07 -6.78
C GLU A 173 -5.06 -27.27 -5.88
N GLY A 174 -6.24 -26.87 -6.35
CA GLY A 174 -7.50 -26.92 -5.59
C GLY A 174 -7.71 -25.77 -4.60
N ILE A 175 -6.74 -24.86 -4.48
CA ILE A 175 -6.85 -23.67 -3.62
C ILE A 175 -7.45 -22.52 -4.42
N THR A 176 -8.54 -21.95 -3.88
CA THR A 176 -9.16 -20.75 -4.44
C THR A 176 -8.85 -19.55 -3.56
N LEU A 177 -8.79 -18.33 -4.14
CA LEU A 177 -8.71 -17.12 -3.33
C LEU A 177 -9.95 -16.88 -2.45
N ARG A 178 -11.05 -17.60 -2.71
CA ARG A 178 -12.27 -17.55 -1.88
C ARG A 178 -12.17 -18.36 -0.58
N ALA A 179 -11.11 -19.18 -0.41
CA ALA A 179 -10.87 -19.86 0.86
C ALA A 179 -10.46 -18.84 1.94
N LEU A 180 -10.90 -19.02 3.17
CA LEU A 180 -10.51 -18.19 4.32
C LEU A 180 -9.47 -18.93 5.17
N TYR A 181 -8.27 -18.37 5.20
CA TYR A 181 -7.20 -18.82 6.08
C TYR A 181 -7.07 -17.91 7.30
N VAL A 182 -6.92 -18.52 8.46
CA VAL A 182 -6.69 -17.81 9.72
C VAL A 182 -5.33 -18.22 10.28
N PRO A 183 -4.54 -17.29 10.84
CA PRO A 183 -3.29 -17.63 11.51
C PRO A 183 -3.47 -18.78 12.50
N PHE A 184 -2.45 -19.60 12.70
CA PHE A 184 -2.39 -20.77 13.59
C PHE A 184 -3.13 -22.03 13.11
N PHE A 185 -3.90 -21.97 12.01
CA PHE A 185 -4.55 -23.12 11.41
C PHE A 185 -3.90 -23.47 10.07
N LYS A 186 -3.56 -24.75 9.84
CA LYS A 186 -3.00 -25.23 8.56
C LYS A 186 -4.05 -25.26 7.46
N GLU A 187 -5.22 -25.77 7.80
CA GLU A 187 -6.34 -25.89 6.88
C GLU A 187 -7.15 -24.59 6.84
N PRO A 188 -7.79 -24.26 5.72
CA PRO A 188 -8.67 -23.12 5.66
C PRO A 188 -9.85 -23.30 6.61
N LEU A 189 -10.21 -22.25 7.35
CA LEU A 189 -11.40 -22.23 8.20
C LEU A 189 -12.68 -22.41 7.38
N ILE A 190 -12.69 -21.84 6.17
CA ILE A 190 -13.76 -21.98 5.17
C ILE A 190 -13.07 -22.23 3.82
N THR A 191 -13.38 -23.37 3.20
CA THR A 191 -12.76 -23.79 1.94
C THR A 191 -13.20 -22.94 0.74
N ASP A 192 -14.45 -22.48 0.74
CA ASP A 192 -14.98 -21.56 -0.26
C ASP A 192 -16.07 -20.68 0.35
N MET A 193 -15.82 -19.39 0.46
CA MET A 193 -16.80 -18.40 0.93
C MET A 193 -17.81 -17.99 -0.16
N GLY A 194 -17.63 -18.45 -1.40
CA GLY A 194 -18.48 -18.01 -2.52
C GLY A 194 -18.52 -16.49 -2.66
N ILE A 195 -19.72 -15.91 -2.77
CA ILE A 195 -19.92 -14.46 -2.91
C ILE A 195 -19.50 -13.66 -1.66
N PHE A 196 -19.51 -14.29 -0.47
CA PHE A 196 -19.07 -13.61 0.76
C PHE A 196 -17.57 -13.23 0.73
N ALA A 197 -16.75 -13.93 -0.07
CA ALA A 197 -15.38 -13.53 -0.30
C ALA A 197 -15.28 -12.11 -0.90
N VAL A 198 -16.15 -11.78 -1.86
CA VAL A 198 -16.19 -10.45 -2.48
C VAL A 198 -16.55 -9.38 -1.44
N ALA A 199 -17.52 -9.67 -0.57
CA ALA A 199 -17.91 -8.75 0.50
C ALA A 199 -16.75 -8.52 1.49
N LEU A 200 -16.06 -9.59 1.89
CA LEU A 200 -14.89 -9.52 2.77
C LEU A 200 -13.74 -8.73 2.11
N PHE A 201 -13.41 -9.02 0.86
CA PHE A 201 -12.35 -8.31 0.13
C PHE A 201 -12.67 -6.82 -0.03
N THR A 202 -13.93 -6.51 -0.36
CA THR A 202 -14.41 -5.13 -0.43
C THR A 202 -14.22 -4.40 0.90
N LEU A 203 -14.62 -5.03 2.01
CA LEU A 203 -14.45 -4.48 3.36
C LEU A 203 -12.97 -4.22 3.69
N ILE A 204 -12.10 -5.18 3.38
CA ILE A 204 -10.66 -5.06 3.64
C ILE A 204 -10.04 -3.93 2.81
N ILE A 205 -10.36 -3.83 1.51
CA ILE A 205 -9.81 -2.78 0.63
C ILE A 205 -10.29 -1.40 1.08
N VAL A 206 -11.58 -1.21 1.33
CA VAL A 206 -12.13 0.06 1.80
C VAL A 206 -11.59 0.41 3.19
N GLY A 207 -11.54 -0.58 4.09
CA GLY A 207 -11.03 -0.41 5.45
C GLY A 207 -9.56 0.01 5.48
N ALA A 208 -8.70 -0.70 4.77
CA ALA A 208 -7.27 -0.41 4.70
C ALA A 208 -7.00 0.94 4.00
N SER A 209 -7.72 1.24 2.91
CA SER A 209 -7.61 2.53 2.22
C SER A 209 -7.89 3.70 3.17
N ASN A 210 -8.96 3.63 3.95
CA ASN A 210 -9.29 4.68 4.91
C ASN A 210 -8.34 4.69 6.12
N ALA A 211 -7.87 3.51 6.59
CA ALA A 211 -6.96 3.43 7.72
C ALA A 211 -5.60 4.07 7.42
N VAL A 212 -5.04 3.83 6.21
CA VAL A 212 -3.82 4.50 5.75
C VAL A 212 -4.04 6.01 5.59
N ASN A 213 -5.19 6.42 5.06
CA ASN A 213 -5.52 7.84 4.92
C ASN A 213 -5.64 8.55 6.29
N LEU A 214 -6.22 7.90 7.31
CA LEU A 214 -6.25 8.44 8.67
C LEU A 214 -4.86 8.54 9.31
N THR A 215 -3.93 7.69 8.91
CA THR A 215 -2.54 7.69 9.41
C THR A 215 -1.70 8.80 8.78
N ASP A 216 -2.10 9.37 7.63
CA ASP A 216 -1.38 10.43 6.91
C ASP A 216 -1.59 11.82 7.54
N GLY A 217 -1.40 11.92 8.85
CA GLY A 217 -1.55 13.17 9.62
C GLY A 217 -0.22 13.85 9.98
N LEU A 218 0.91 13.13 9.94
CA LEU A 218 2.24 13.62 10.26
C LEU A 218 3.22 13.32 9.12
N ASP A 219 4.27 14.15 9.02
CA ASP A 219 5.28 14.09 7.96
C ASP A 219 5.95 12.70 7.90
N GLY A 220 5.71 11.94 6.83
CA GLY A 220 6.32 10.63 6.61
C GLY A 220 5.73 9.47 7.44
N LEU A 221 4.76 9.71 8.32
CA LEU A 221 4.20 8.66 9.18
C LEU A 221 3.58 7.53 8.36
N ALA A 222 2.59 7.84 7.52
CA ALA A 222 1.91 6.84 6.70
C ALA A 222 2.86 6.18 5.69
N THR A 223 3.80 6.95 5.13
CA THR A 223 4.80 6.45 4.17
C THR A 223 5.71 5.40 4.81
N GLY A 224 6.24 5.67 6.01
CA GLY A 224 7.14 4.73 6.69
C GLY A 224 6.42 3.47 7.19
N CYS A 225 5.19 3.61 7.69
CA CYS A 225 4.36 2.44 8.05
C CYS A 225 3.98 1.61 6.82
N SER A 226 3.71 2.25 5.67
CA SER A 226 3.44 1.55 4.41
C SER A 226 4.68 0.81 3.88
N LEU A 227 5.88 1.37 4.04
CA LEU A 227 7.14 0.73 3.69
C LEU A 227 7.32 -0.60 4.44
N THR A 228 7.20 -0.59 5.77
CA THR A 228 7.38 -1.80 6.59
C THR A 228 6.34 -2.86 6.26
N THR A 229 5.09 -2.46 6.04
CA THR A 229 4.00 -3.34 5.63
C THR A 229 4.26 -3.94 4.24
N ALA A 230 4.73 -3.14 3.28
CA ALA A 230 5.07 -3.60 1.93
C ALA A 230 6.20 -4.64 1.95
N LEU A 231 7.25 -4.42 2.76
CA LEU A 231 8.34 -5.38 2.91
C LEU A 231 7.86 -6.71 3.50
N ALA A 232 6.96 -6.68 4.47
CA ALA A 232 6.34 -7.89 5.01
C ALA A 232 5.55 -8.65 3.92
N TYR A 233 4.74 -7.92 3.12
CA TYR A 233 3.98 -8.54 2.03
C TYR A 233 4.85 -8.99 0.85
N ALA A 234 6.02 -8.40 0.64
CA ALA A 234 7.01 -8.97 -0.28
C ALA A 234 7.48 -10.36 0.20
N GLY A 235 7.71 -10.52 1.51
CA GLY A 235 8.03 -11.81 2.11
C GLY A 235 6.88 -12.83 2.01
N PHE A 236 5.65 -12.43 2.35
CA PHE A 236 4.47 -13.30 2.21
C PHE A 236 4.26 -13.75 0.78
N GLY A 237 4.30 -12.83 -0.19
CA GLY A 237 4.13 -13.15 -1.61
C GLY A 237 5.21 -14.10 -2.11
N TYR A 238 6.46 -13.92 -1.67
CA TYR A 238 7.55 -14.85 -2.01
C TYR A 238 7.33 -16.27 -1.46
N VAL A 239 6.85 -16.36 -0.23
CA VAL A 239 6.53 -17.66 0.40
C VAL A 239 5.33 -18.32 -0.26
N CYS A 240 4.23 -17.59 -0.42
CA CYS A 240 2.99 -18.12 -1.00
C CYS A 240 3.13 -18.49 -2.47
N GLY A 241 3.98 -17.78 -3.23
CA GLY A 241 4.26 -18.08 -4.63
C GLY A 241 5.29 -19.19 -4.87
N ASN A 242 5.95 -19.69 -3.83
CA ASN A 242 7.00 -20.71 -3.95
C ASN A 242 6.56 -22.04 -3.32
N THR A 243 6.42 -23.09 -4.13
CA THR A 243 5.94 -24.42 -3.70
C THR A 243 6.75 -25.00 -2.54
N ASN A 244 8.09 -24.87 -2.56
CA ASN A 244 8.95 -25.43 -1.52
C ASN A 244 8.75 -24.73 -0.18
N TYR A 245 8.72 -23.39 -0.18
CA TYR A 245 8.54 -22.62 1.05
C TYR A 245 7.12 -22.69 1.59
N SER A 246 6.11 -22.66 0.72
CA SER A 246 4.71 -22.78 1.14
C SER A 246 4.43 -24.13 1.78
N SER A 247 4.91 -25.22 1.18
CA SER A 247 4.79 -26.58 1.74
C SER A 247 5.53 -26.72 3.07
N TYR A 248 6.77 -26.19 3.16
CA TYR A 248 7.55 -26.24 4.41
C TYR A 248 6.88 -25.48 5.55
N LEU A 249 6.27 -24.34 5.26
CA LEU A 249 5.63 -23.47 6.26
C LEU A 249 4.15 -23.79 6.48
N GLY A 250 3.55 -24.67 5.67
CA GLY A 250 2.13 -25.03 5.74
C GLY A 250 1.19 -23.86 5.43
N VAL A 251 1.59 -22.96 4.50
CA VAL A 251 0.77 -21.85 4.05
C VAL A 251 0.15 -22.12 2.69
N ALA A 252 -0.96 -21.43 2.37
CA ALA A 252 -1.59 -21.56 1.08
C ALA A 252 -0.62 -21.19 -0.06
N HIS A 253 -0.46 -22.13 -1.00
CA HIS A 253 0.32 -21.90 -2.22
C HIS A 253 -0.59 -21.38 -3.33
N HIS A 254 -0.08 -20.43 -4.12
CA HIS A 254 -0.72 -20.02 -5.36
C HIS A 254 0.35 -19.52 -6.34
N SER A 255 0.46 -20.15 -7.49
CA SER A 255 1.54 -19.87 -8.47
C SER A 255 1.55 -18.41 -8.95
N LEU A 256 0.38 -17.78 -9.08
CA LEU A 256 0.29 -16.36 -9.46
C LEU A 256 0.78 -15.41 -8.36
N ALA A 257 0.86 -15.84 -7.09
CA ALA A 257 1.38 -15.02 -6.00
C ALA A 257 2.88 -14.75 -6.11
N ASN A 258 3.61 -15.49 -6.96
CA ASN A 258 5.04 -15.29 -7.21
C ASN A 258 5.40 -13.92 -7.80
N GLU A 259 4.44 -13.20 -8.41
CA GLU A 259 4.63 -11.84 -8.94
C GLU A 259 4.34 -10.75 -7.90
N LEU A 260 3.66 -11.08 -6.80
CA LEU A 260 3.30 -10.11 -5.76
C LEU A 260 4.51 -9.47 -5.05
N PRO A 261 5.63 -10.18 -4.80
CA PRO A 261 6.84 -9.55 -4.28
C PRO A 261 7.35 -8.40 -5.14
N ILE A 262 7.18 -8.48 -6.46
CA ILE A 262 7.64 -7.44 -7.40
C ILE A 262 6.82 -6.16 -7.20
N VAL A 263 5.50 -6.29 -7.07
CA VAL A 263 4.59 -5.17 -6.80
C VAL A 263 4.85 -4.59 -5.40
N ALA A 264 4.99 -5.45 -4.39
CA ALA A 264 5.28 -5.03 -3.02
C ALA A 264 6.63 -4.29 -2.91
N MET A 265 7.65 -4.74 -3.63
CA MET A 265 8.96 -4.08 -3.67
C MET A 265 8.93 -2.79 -4.49
N ALA A 266 8.12 -2.69 -5.55
CA ALA A 266 7.87 -1.43 -6.24
C ALA A 266 7.22 -0.40 -5.30
N LEU A 267 6.22 -0.82 -4.49
CA LEU A 267 5.59 0.00 -3.46
C LEU A 267 6.62 0.43 -2.40
N ALA A 268 7.43 -0.50 -1.88
CA ALA A 268 8.47 -0.20 -0.91
C ALA A 268 9.49 0.81 -1.46
N GLY A 269 9.97 0.62 -2.69
CA GLY A 269 10.90 1.53 -3.35
C GLY A 269 10.31 2.93 -3.57
N ALA A 270 9.03 3.01 -3.97
CA ALA A 270 8.31 4.28 -4.10
C ALA A 270 8.17 5.00 -2.75
N CYS A 271 7.87 4.25 -1.67
CA CYS A 271 7.79 4.81 -0.32
C CYS A 271 9.15 5.37 0.15
N VAL A 272 10.24 4.63 -0.02
CA VAL A 272 11.59 5.11 0.34
C VAL A 272 11.96 6.35 -0.45
N GLY A 273 11.71 6.35 -1.77
CA GLY A 273 11.99 7.51 -2.61
C GLY A 273 11.14 8.72 -2.27
N PHE A 274 9.88 8.51 -1.91
CA PHE A 274 8.99 9.59 -1.49
C PHE A 274 9.36 10.14 -0.10
N LEU A 275 9.82 9.29 0.85
CA LEU A 275 10.30 9.73 2.16
C LEU A 275 11.43 10.74 2.07
N TRP A 276 12.24 10.73 1.00
CA TRP A 276 13.26 11.75 0.75
C TRP A 276 12.71 13.18 0.75
N PHE A 277 11.45 13.33 0.35
CA PHE A 277 10.76 14.62 0.27
C PHE A 277 9.72 14.81 1.37
N ASN A 278 9.21 13.71 1.94
CA ASN A 278 8.10 13.71 2.89
C ASN A 278 8.56 13.52 4.36
N ALA A 279 9.84 13.17 4.60
CA ALA A 279 10.39 13.11 5.97
C ALA A 279 10.35 14.50 6.62
N HIS A 280 10.13 14.51 7.95
CA HIS A 280 10.01 15.76 8.71
C HIS A 280 11.31 16.59 8.75
N PRO A 281 11.30 17.90 8.43
CA PRO A 281 10.17 18.70 7.95
C PRO A 281 9.87 18.44 6.46
N ALA A 282 8.62 18.09 6.13
CA ALA A 282 8.24 17.67 4.80
C ALA A 282 8.32 18.80 3.77
N ARG A 283 8.91 18.49 2.60
CA ARG A 283 8.94 19.36 1.41
C ARG A 283 7.70 19.15 0.51
N MET A 284 6.98 18.05 0.70
CA MET A 284 5.77 17.69 -0.06
C MET A 284 4.92 16.73 0.77
N PHE A 285 3.61 16.96 0.82
CA PHE A 285 2.65 16.06 1.46
C PHE A 285 2.11 15.05 0.47
N MET A 286 1.79 13.84 0.98
CA MET A 286 1.25 12.74 0.18
C MET A 286 -0.16 13.08 -0.36
N GLY A 287 -1.04 13.55 0.52
CA GLY A 287 -2.45 13.80 0.25
C GLY A 287 -3.27 12.51 0.11
N ASP A 288 -4.58 12.70 -0.09
CA ASP A 288 -5.51 11.59 -0.28
C ASP A 288 -5.17 10.76 -1.53
N THR A 289 -4.53 11.38 -2.54
CA THR A 289 -4.03 10.72 -3.74
C THR A 289 -3.12 9.52 -3.44
N GLY A 290 -2.18 9.71 -2.53
CA GLY A 290 -1.23 8.65 -2.17
C GLY A 290 -1.76 7.71 -1.10
N SER A 291 -2.33 8.25 -0.04
CA SER A 291 -2.73 7.46 1.13
C SER A 291 -3.85 6.46 0.82
N LEU A 292 -4.87 6.86 0.04
CA LEU A 292 -5.93 5.94 -0.38
C LEU A 292 -5.39 4.83 -1.30
N ALA A 293 -4.50 5.20 -2.22
CA ALA A 293 -3.87 4.25 -3.14
C ALA A 293 -2.99 3.23 -2.43
N LEU A 294 -2.15 3.68 -1.48
CA LEU A 294 -1.27 2.80 -0.70
C LEU A 294 -2.08 1.78 0.10
N GLY A 295 -3.14 2.23 0.79
CA GLY A 295 -4.00 1.33 1.55
C GLY A 295 -4.69 0.28 0.68
N GLY A 296 -5.18 0.67 -0.50
CA GLY A 296 -5.77 -0.27 -1.46
C GLY A 296 -4.76 -1.25 -2.05
N CYS A 297 -3.55 -0.79 -2.39
CA CYS A 297 -2.46 -1.63 -2.87
C CYS A 297 -2.07 -2.69 -1.83
N ILE A 298 -1.86 -2.27 -0.58
CA ILE A 298 -1.52 -3.18 0.54
C ILE A 298 -2.65 -4.20 0.77
N ALA A 299 -3.90 -3.77 0.75
CA ALA A 299 -5.04 -4.67 0.95
C ALA A 299 -5.14 -5.74 -0.16
N THR A 300 -4.99 -5.35 -1.42
CA THR A 300 -5.04 -6.30 -2.54
C THR A 300 -3.83 -7.23 -2.57
N LEU A 301 -2.64 -6.78 -2.15
CA LEU A 301 -1.48 -7.64 -1.92
C LEU A 301 -1.78 -8.69 -0.83
N ALA A 302 -2.40 -8.28 0.27
CA ALA A 302 -2.76 -9.18 1.38
C ALA A 302 -3.75 -10.27 0.94
N ILE A 303 -4.76 -9.90 0.17
CA ILE A 303 -5.75 -10.83 -0.40
C ILE A 303 -5.06 -11.81 -1.35
N GLY A 304 -4.19 -11.32 -2.25
CA GLY A 304 -3.46 -12.17 -3.20
C GLY A 304 -2.51 -13.16 -2.53
N CYS A 305 -1.93 -12.80 -1.37
CA CYS A 305 -1.09 -13.70 -0.56
C CYS A 305 -1.90 -14.63 0.36
N LYS A 306 -3.23 -14.58 0.39
CA LYS A 306 -4.09 -15.29 1.37
C LYS A 306 -3.69 -14.99 2.82
N GLN A 307 -3.27 -13.76 3.07
CA GLN A 307 -2.88 -13.24 4.39
C GLN A 307 -3.70 -11.99 4.75
N GLU A 308 -4.96 -11.96 4.32
CA GLU A 308 -5.87 -10.84 4.54
C GLU A 308 -6.21 -10.61 6.02
N ILE A 309 -6.33 -11.67 6.81
CA ILE A 309 -6.55 -11.57 8.27
C ILE A 309 -5.28 -11.08 8.98
N VAL A 310 -4.11 -11.55 8.51
CA VAL A 310 -2.81 -11.12 9.05
C VAL A 310 -2.56 -9.63 8.79
N LEU A 311 -3.25 -9.02 7.81
CA LEU A 311 -3.15 -7.59 7.56
C LEU A 311 -3.52 -6.75 8.79
N ALA A 312 -4.47 -7.21 9.60
CA ALA A 312 -4.81 -6.54 10.84
C ALA A 312 -3.63 -6.48 11.83
N LEU A 313 -2.73 -7.48 11.79
CA LEU A 313 -1.52 -7.52 12.61
C LEU A 313 -0.38 -6.74 11.94
N VAL A 314 -0.04 -7.06 10.69
CA VAL A 314 1.05 -6.41 9.93
C VAL A 314 0.80 -4.90 9.80
N GLY A 315 -0.44 -4.51 9.53
CA GLY A 315 -0.91 -3.12 9.49
C GLY A 315 -1.33 -2.57 10.85
N GLY A 316 -0.82 -3.11 11.97
CA GLY A 316 -1.30 -2.81 13.32
C GLY A 316 -1.33 -1.32 13.66
N VAL A 317 -0.38 -0.52 13.14
CA VAL A 317 -0.41 0.94 13.30
C VAL A 317 -1.63 1.53 12.61
N PHE A 318 -1.95 1.14 11.38
CA PHE A 318 -3.13 1.62 10.66
C PHE A 318 -4.42 1.22 11.38
N VAL A 319 -4.45 0.01 11.94
CA VAL A 319 -5.59 -0.47 12.75
C VAL A 319 -5.74 0.37 14.03
N MET A 320 -4.64 0.66 14.74
CA MET A 320 -4.69 1.51 15.94
C MET A 320 -5.20 2.91 15.63
N GLU A 321 -4.75 3.52 14.54
CA GLU A 321 -5.21 4.83 14.08
C GLU A 321 -6.72 4.82 13.78
N ALA A 322 -7.17 3.89 12.96
CA ALA A 322 -8.59 3.76 12.61
C ALA A 322 -9.47 3.45 13.84
N MET A 323 -9.05 2.52 14.68
CA MET A 323 -9.79 2.16 15.91
C MET A 323 -9.88 3.31 16.89
N SER A 324 -8.83 4.13 17.02
CA SER A 324 -8.87 5.31 17.87
C SER A 324 -9.96 6.31 17.45
N VAL A 325 -10.16 6.47 16.13
CA VAL A 325 -11.22 7.32 15.58
C VAL A 325 -12.60 6.71 15.86
N ILE A 326 -12.75 5.40 15.60
CA ILE A 326 -14.03 4.69 15.84
C ILE A 326 -14.42 4.78 17.30
N ILE A 327 -13.50 4.46 18.22
CA ILE A 327 -13.73 4.52 19.68
C ILE A 327 -14.10 5.94 20.11
N GLN A 328 -13.37 6.95 19.62
CA GLN A 328 -13.64 8.35 19.94
C GLN A 328 -15.04 8.78 19.49
N VAL A 329 -15.41 8.46 18.25
CA VAL A 329 -16.73 8.82 17.68
C VAL A 329 -17.85 8.12 18.42
N ILE A 330 -17.72 6.82 18.71
CA ILE A 330 -18.72 6.06 19.47
C ILE A 330 -18.88 6.67 20.86
N SER A 331 -17.79 6.87 21.60
CA SER A 331 -17.84 7.43 22.97
C SER A 331 -18.46 8.83 22.99
N PHE A 332 -18.09 9.68 22.03
CA PHE A 332 -18.65 11.03 21.96
C PHE A 332 -20.15 11.04 21.65
N LYS A 333 -20.59 10.19 20.71
CA LYS A 333 -22.02 10.07 20.36
C LYS A 333 -22.86 9.45 21.48
N THR A 334 -22.31 8.48 22.23
CA THR A 334 -23.08 7.75 23.24
C THR A 334 -22.99 8.38 24.62
N ARG A 335 -21.85 8.97 25.00
CA ARG A 335 -21.56 9.45 26.35
C ARG A 335 -21.28 10.96 26.45
N GLY A 336 -21.14 11.66 25.29
CA GLY A 336 -20.73 13.07 25.24
C GLY A 336 -19.28 13.31 25.71
N LYS A 337 -18.47 12.25 25.92
CA LYS A 337 -17.12 12.35 26.49
C LYS A 337 -16.08 11.84 25.49
N ARG A 338 -14.93 12.52 25.44
CA ARG A 338 -13.77 12.09 24.68
C ARG A 338 -12.98 11.03 25.44
N VAL A 339 -12.53 9.95 24.77
CA VAL A 339 -11.61 8.93 25.31
C VAL A 339 -10.17 9.42 25.14
N PHE A 340 -9.84 9.89 23.95
CA PHE A 340 -8.52 10.44 23.63
C PHE A 340 -8.57 11.97 23.62
N ARG A 341 -7.43 12.63 23.88
CA ARG A 341 -7.30 14.09 23.75
C ARG A 341 -7.73 14.56 22.38
N MET A 342 -7.29 13.80 21.34
CA MET A 342 -7.69 13.94 19.95
C MET A 342 -7.53 12.59 19.25
N SER A 343 -8.26 12.35 18.16
CA SER A 343 -8.12 11.24 17.23
C SER A 343 -7.89 11.76 15.81
N PRO A 344 -7.14 11.08 14.97
CA PRO A 344 -6.44 9.80 15.18
C PRO A 344 -5.39 9.83 16.30
N ILE A 345 -4.89 8.63 16.74
CA ILE A 345 -4.15 8.50 18.02
C ILE A 345 -2.77 9.20 18.01
N HIS A 346 -2.14 9.41 16.85
CA HIS A 346 -0.90 10.20 16.79
C HIS A 346 -1.08 11.60 17.37
N HIS A 347 -2.21 12.27 17.13
CA HIS A 347 -2.53 13.57 17.72
C HIS A 347 -2.71 13.53 19.23
N HIS A 348 -3.15 12.40 19.79
CA HIS A 348 -3.22 12.22 21.24
C HIS A 348 -1.84 12.34 21.88
N PHE A 349 -0.82 11.77 21.25
CA PHE A 349 0.56 11.83 21.76
C PHE A 349 1.20 13.22 21.55
N GLU A 350 0.94 13.90 20.42
CA GLU A 350 1.40 15.27 20.21
C GLU A 350 0.82 16.22 21.28
N LEU A 351 -0.51 16.16 21.52
CA LEU A 351 -1.16 16.91 22.58
C LEU A 351 -0.77 16.43 23.98
N GLY A 352 -0.14 15.26 24.10
CA GLY A 352 0.49 14.72 25.29
C GLY A 352 1.88 15.30 25.56
N GLY A 353 2.44 16.11 24.62
CA GLY A 353 3.75 16.75 24.75
C GLY A 353 4.87 16.02 24.03
N TRP A 354 4.59 15.00 23.21
CA TRP A 354 5.59 14.38 22.38
C TRP A 354 5.87 15.25 21.15
N HIS A 355 7.15 15.42 20.83
CA HIS A 355 7.55 16.09 19.58
C HIS A 355 7.17 15.23 18.36
N GLU A 356 6.79 15.87 17.25
CA GLU A 356 6.35 15.20 16.03
C GLU A 356 7.30 14.07 15.61
N ASN A 357 8.62 14.33 15.54
CA ASN A 357 9.62 13.31 15.22
C ASN A 357 9.61 12.10 16.17
N GLN A 358 9.32 12.32 17.46
CA GLN A 358 9.24 11.22 18.42
C GLN A 358 8.04 10.32 18.14
N VAL A 359 6.91 10.93 17.77
CA VAL A 359 5.71 10.18 17.38
C VAL A 359 6.02 9.35 16.14
N ILE A 360 6.55 9.98 15.08
CA ILE A 360 6.86 9.34 13.79
C ILE A 360 7.78 8.13 13.99
N VAL A 361 8.94 8.32 14.63
CA VAL A 361 9.93 7.25 14.80
C VAL A 361 9.40 6.10 15.66
N ARG A 362 8.65 6.40 16.71
CA ARG A 362 8.05 5.37 17.57
C ARG A 362 6.98 4.57 16.84
N PHE A 363 6.18 5.22 16.01
CA PHE A 363 5.17 4.54 15.18
C PHE A 363 5.81 3.70 14.08
N TRP A 364 6.92 4.15 13.48
CA TRP A 364 7.70 3.30 12.56
C TRP A 364 8.26 2.06 13.26
N ALA A 365 8.80 2.23 14.48
CA ALA A 365 9.29 1.10 15.27
C ALA A 365 8.17 0.12 15.62
N MET A 366 6.97 0.62 15.98
CA MET A 366 5.79 -0.23 16.20
C MET A 366 5.35 -0.91 14.91
N SER A 367 5.35 -0.21 13.77
CA SER A 367 4.99 -0.79 12.47
C SER A 367 5.95 -1.92 12.09
N LEU A 368 7.26 -1.73 12.29
CA LEU A 368 8.25 -2.78 12.09
C LEU A 368 8.02 -3.97 13.03
N PHE A 369 7.72 -3.71 14.30
CA PHE A 369 7.40 -4.76 15.27
C PHE A 369 6.18 -5.58 14.84
N PHE A 370 5.09 -4.93 14.43
CA PHE A 370 3.90 -5.60 13.91
C PHE A 370 4.17 -6.37 12.61
N ALA A 371 4.98 -5.82 11.71
CA ALA A 371 5.39 -6.50 10.49
C ALA A 371 6.16 -7.79 10.79
N LEU A 372 7.11 -7.76 11.74
CA LEU A 372 7.87 -8.93 12.19
C LEU A 372 6.98 -9.95 12.91
N LEU A 373 6.05 -9.51 13.75
CA LEU A 373 5.05 -10.41 14.36
C LEU A 373 4.18 -11.09 13.29
N GLY A 374 3.75 -10.33 12.28
CA GLY A 374 3.02 -10.90 11.15
C GLY A 374 3.82 -11.97 10.42
N LEU A 375 5.09 -11.70 10.08
CA LEU A 375 5.97 -12.69 9.46
C LEU A 375 6.23 -13.92 10.36
N ALA A 376 6.28 -13.74 11.68
CA ALA A 376 6.42 -14.84 12.61
C ALA A 376 5.22 -15.81 12.56
N THR A 377 4.03 -15.34 12.17
CA THR A 377 2.84 -16.21 12.02
C THR A 377 3.02 -17.26 10.93
N LEU A 378 3.95 -17.07 9.97
CA LEU A 378 4.24 -18.06 8.92
C LEU A 378 4.66 -19.43 9.48
N LYS A 379 5.33 -19.45 10.62
CA LYS A 379 5.81 -20.71 11.24
C LYS A 379 4.89 -21.25 12.34
N LEU A 380 3.85 -20.51 12.69
CA LEU A 380 2.93 -20.89 13.78
C LEU A 380 1.71 -21.70 13.30
N ARG A 381 1.83 -22.33 12.12
CA ARG A 381 0.79 -23.17 11.51
C ARG A 381 1.11 -24.65 11.63
#